data_3efb5bc1a1627d21e3c28052c778389d
#
_entry.id   3efb5bc1a1627d21e3c28052c778389d
#
_cell.length_a   1.000
_cell.length_b   1.000
_cell.length_c   1.000
_cell.angle_alpha   90.00
_cell.angle_beta   90.00
_cell.angle_gamma   90.00
#
_symmetry.space_group_name_H-M   'P 1'
#
loop_
_entity.id
_entity.type
_entity.pdbx_description
1 polymer ?
#
loop_
_entity_poly.entity_id
_entity_poly.type
_entity_poly.pdbx_seq_one_letter_code
_entity_poly.pdbx_strand_id
1 'polypeptide(L)'
;VNGAGGNDFSNGYNGNISAAAGNQAQRISAFISGQQGKLTYSANGMYNHQRMDGTTISFDRLQKDGCTMNYYQNSDMKQPFSMGNISLSYELDSLSNISATAGLTTFNQKITGHPLTKMTGGIYGKGFEYGNEMKQNLGNTSFNGSIDYQRFFNKERTNYLILSYLFSTNPSHTDNYTFYDDISHVTALQLNNLLSKSKTRGTEHTFQADFTHSLSATQRLNFGAKYIARINRSDSRYYDVAADKTETLNPANSMEYKNTQNILAAYAEWKGNFGKIGTMLGTRYEQTWEKVKFEQGKGDDFDKDYGNLVPSASISYAIAPGMNLGVNYSMRITRPGITYLNPYVDRSNPTAISYGNTDLDVVKSHQVNMVFNYYNPRFILSTTLGYGLCNNKIEQYSFIDADNLLNTTYGNVSKTRNASLNIFANWLVFKKTRLMLNESLSYNDLRSEVLGWKNHGWNSSTMINLQQTLPWELQWTVGSIIQSKQHNLQGYQSGMSFFYSTLSKSIVKDKLDLSLMFLTPTDDKLNIKQKTVGSDYVQNMMVKVPLRQISLTLTWKFGNTKKQFQKVKSNIKNDFQEEKQGIQTGGMNEN
;
A
#
# COMPACT_ATOMS: atom_id res chain seq x y z
N VAL A 1 -9.59 -12.52 25.20
CA VAL A 1 -10.68 -11.59 25.47
C VAL A 1 -11.24 -11.94 26.84
N ASN A 2 -10.86 -11.24 27.89
CA ASN A 2 -11.45 -11.39 29.21
C ASN A 2 -12.61 -10.41 29.33
N GLY A 3 -13.82 -10.87 29.14
CA GLY A 3 -15.04 -10.21 29.53
C GLY A 3 -15.33 -10.54 30.99
N ALA A 4 -14.80 -9.79 31.93
CA ALA A 4 -15.33 -9.79 33.30
C ALA A 4 -16.64 -9.00 33.28
N GLY A 5 -17.73 -9.63 33.66
CA GLY A 5 -19.01 -8.98 33.84
C GLY A 5 -18.95 -7.94 34.95
N GLY A 6 -19.52 -6.80 34.65
CA GLY A 6 -19.76 -5.69 35.55
C GLY A 6 -20.02 -4.46 34.69
N ASN A 7 -21.28 -4.02 34.63
CA ASN A 7 -21.71 -2.81 33.93
C ASN A 7 -21.17 -1.53 34.62
N ASP A 8 -19.85 -1.38 34.68
CA ASP A 8 -19.25 -0.10 34.99
C ASP A 8 -18.97 0.63 33.65
N PHE A 9 -20.02 1.25 33.10
CA PHE A 9 -19.89 2.17 31.98
C PHE A 9 -19.07 3.37 32.45
N SER A 10 -17.75 3.24 32.29
CA SER A 10 -16.82 4.29 32.67
C SER A 10 -16.92 5.44 31.68
N ASN A 11 -17.74 6.43 31.99
CA ASN A 11 -17.86 7.67 31.22
C ASN A 11 -16.51 8.41 31.19
N GLY A 12 -16.21 9.01 30.06
CA GLY A 12 -15.03 9.83 29.90
C GLY A 12 -14.58 9.93 28.45
N TYR A 13 -13.62 10.81 28.24
CA TYR A 13 -13.00 11.00 26.94
C TYR A 13 -11.52 11.36 27.11
N ASN A 14 -10.74 11.13 26.07
CA ASN A 14 -9.39 11.65 25.92
C ASN A 14 -9.15 12.05 24.45
N GLY A 15 -8.19 12.89 24.25
CA GLY A 15 -7.80 13.30 22.92
C GLY A 15 -6.52 14.10 22.89
N ASN A 16 -6.08 14.39 21.68
CA ASN A 16 -4.96 15.30 21.44
C ASN A 16 -5.15 16.05 20.11
N ILE A 17 -4.51 17.22 20.04
CA ILE A 17 -4.33 17.98 18.83
C ILE A 17 -2.83 18.23 18.69
N SER A 18 -2.27 17.94 17.53
CA SER A 18 -0.85 18.13 17.22
C SER A 18 -0.69 19.02 16.00
N ALA A 19 0.22 19.98 16.08
CA ALA A 19 0.65 20.80 14.96
C ALA A 19 2.17 20.64 14.79
N ALA A 20 2.61 20.38 13.57
CA ALA A 20 4.01 20.27 13.22
C ALA A 20 4.35 21.21 12.07
N ALA A 21 5.47 21.91 12.19
CA ALA A 21 6.03 22.74 11.14
C ALA A 21 7.50 22.36 10.91
N GLY A 22 7.86 22.21 9.66
CA GLY A 22 9.21 21.88 9.22
C GLY A 22 9.57 22.55 7.90
N ASN A 23 10.81 22.40 7.48
CA ASN A 23 11.32 22.97 6.23
C ASN A 23 10.69 22.38 4.97
N GLN A 24 10.21 21.12 5.01
CA GLN A 24 9.62 20.43 3.85
C GLN A 24 8.18 20.00 4.07
N ALA A 25 7.70 19.94 5.31
CA ALA A 25 6.37 19.46 5.63
C ALA A 25 5.71 20.27 6.74
N GLN A 26 4.39 20.41 6.62
CA GLN A 26 3.50 20.98 7.64
C GLN A 26 2.40 19.95 7.91
N ARG A 27 2.12 19.67 9.18
CA ARG A 27 1.13 18.67 9.56
C ARG A 27 0.27 19.18 10.71
N ILE A 28 -1.01 18.92 10.62
CA ILE A 28 -1.96 19.03 11.72
C ILE A 28 -2.68 17.72 11.89
N SER A 29 -2.87 17.27 13.12
CA SER A 29 -3.63 16.07 13.42
C SER A 29 -4.43 16.23 14.71
N ALA A 30 -5.57 15.55 14.76
CA ALA A 30 -6.43 15.52 15.93
C ALA A 30 -6.93 14.09 16.17
N PHE A 31 -7.09 13.74 17.42
CA PHE A 31 -7.63 12.47 17.87
C PHE A 31 -8.52 12.71 19.07
N ILE A 32 -9.67 12.02 19.10
CA ILE A 32 -10.56 11.93 20.26
C ILE A 32 -11.10 10.52 20.39
N SER A 33 -11.19 10.01 21.59
CA SER A 33 -11.92 8.79 21.91
C SER A 33 -12.62 8.90 23.24
N GLY A 34 -13.74 8.22 23.39
CA GLY A 34 -14.50 8.26 24.62
C GLY A 34 -15.58 7.20 24.70
N GLN A 35 -16.17 7.15 25.87
CA GLN A 35 -17.34 6.34 26.16
C GLN A 35 -18.33 7.16 27.01
N GLN A 36 -19.60 7.11 26.62
CA GLN A 36 -20.69 7.73 27.36
C GLN A 36 -21.87 6.75 27.44
N GLY A 37 -22.04 6.16 28.62
CA GLY A 37 -23.01 5.07 28.79
C GLY A 37 -22.69 3.91 27.82
N LYS A 38 -23.70 3.55 27.00
CA LYS A 38 -23.60 2.47 26.01
C LYS A 38 -22.87 2.86 24.72
N LEU A 39 -22.55 4.13 24.52
CA LEU A 39 -21.88 4.63 23.32
C LEU A 39 -20.37 4.71 23.52
N THR A 40 -19.61 4.02 22.68
CA THR A 40 -18.17 4.18 22.52
C THR A 40 -17.89 4.85 21.19
N TYR A 41 -17.01 5.85 21.16
CA TYR A 41 -16.69 6.59 19.97
C TYR A 41 -15.19 6.88 19.87
N SER A 42 -14.71 6.97 18.64
CA SER A 42 -13.39 7.53 18.34
C SER A 42 -13.42 8.26 17.01
N ALA A 43 -12.64 9.34 16.91
CA ALA A 43 -12.39 10.04 15.67
C ALA A 43 -10.94 10.46 15.61
N ASN A 44 -10.35 10.40 14.43
CA ASN A 44 -9.03 10.94 14.17
C ASN A 44 -8.99 11.57 12.79
N GLY A 45 -8.16 12.60 12.66
CA GLY A 45 -7.92 13.26 11.39
C GLY A 45 -6.50 13.78 11.31
N MET A 46 -5.96 13.83 10.10
CA MET A 46 -4.64 14.37 9.81
C MET A 46 -4.65 15.05 8.44
N TYR A 47 -3.99 16.20 8.38
CA TYR A 47 -3.60 16.87 7.14
C TYR A 47 -2.08 17.03 7.14
N ASN A 48 -1.44 16.64 6.06
CA ASN A 48 0.00 16.81 5.83
C ASN A 48 0.21 17.46 4.46
N HIS A 49 1.00 18.50 4.41
CA HIS A 49 1.44 19.13 3.18
C HIS A 49 2.95 19.01 3.07
N GLN A 50 3.42 18.21 2.11
CA GLN A 50 4.84 17.98 1.85
C GLN A 50 5.26 18.64 0.54
N ARG A 51 6.46 19.22 0.52
CA ARG A 51 7.11 19.79 -0.65
C ARG A 51 8.48 19.12 -0.83
N MET A 52 8.77 18.73 -2.06
CA MET A 52 10.04 18.13 -2.46
C MET A 52 10.54 18.83 -3.72
N ASP A 53 10.91 20.11 -3.56
CA ASP A 53 11.40 20.94 -4.64
C ASP A 53 12.85 20.54 -4.98
N GLY A 54 13.20 20.45 -6.27
CA GLY A 54 14.51 20.03 -6.73
C GLY A 54 14.73 18.50 -6.72
N THR A 55 13.64 17.74 -6.85
CA THR A 55 13.70 16.30 -7.16
C THR A 55 14.27 16.10 -8.57
N THR A 56 15.31 15.28 -8.72
CA THR A 56 15.90 15.01 -10.02
C THR A 56 15.74 13.55 -10.41
N ILE A 57 15.41 13.32 -11.68
CA ILE A 57 15.37 12.00 -12.31
C ILE A 57 16.32 12.05 -13.49
N SER A 58 17.22 11.09 -13.58
CA SER A 58 18.08 10.89 -14.74
C SER A 58 18.13 9.43 -15.11
N PHE A 59 18.21 9.11 -16.39
CA PHE A 59 18.49 7.75 -16.83
C PHE A 59 19.25 7.73 -18.16
N ASP A 60 20.02 6.66 -18.31
CA ASP A 60 20.69 6.27 -19.53
C ASP A 60 20.09 4.96 -20.01
N ARG A 61 19.61 4.90 -21.26
CA ARG A 61 19.14 3.69 -21.92
C ARG A 61 20.03 3.41 -23.12
N LEU A 62 20.62 2.24 -23.15
CA LEU A 62 21.37 1.72 -24.29
C LEU A 62 20.58 0.57 -24.90
N GLN A 63 20.27 0.66 -26.18
CA GLN A 63 19.62 -0.38 -26.96
C GLN A 63 20.63 -1.22 -27.75
N LYS A 64 20.26 -2.44 -28.12
CA LYS A 64 21.14 -3.35 -28.88
C LYS A 64 21.50 -2.84 -30.28
N ASP A 65 20.64 -2.03 -30.89
CA ASP A 65 20.88 -1.37 -32.18
C ASP A 65 21.91 -0.23 -32.09
N GLY A 66 22.42 0.05 -30.88
CA GLY A 66 23.36 1.14 -30.63
C GLY A 66 22.70 2.48 -30.35
N CYS A 67 21.37 2.55 -30.30
CA CYS A 67 20.66 3.76 -29.87
C CYS A 67 20.90 4.02 -28.39
N THR A 68 21.24 5.26 -28.05
CA THR A 68 21.42 5.73 -26.66
C THR A 68 20.46 6.87 -26.37
N MET A 69 19.75 6.77 -25.27
CA MET A 69 18.87 7.82 -24.75
C MET A 69 19.37 8.28 -23.39
N ASN A 70 19.65 9.57 -23.27
CA ASN A 70 19.94 10.22 -22.01
C ASN A 70 18.78 11.14 -21.62
N TYR A 71 18.28 10.98 -20.43
CA TYR A 71 17.15 11.75 -19.90
C TYR A 71 17.56 12.43 -18.60
N TYR A 72 17.20 13.69 -18.46
CA TYR A 72 17.37 14.45 -17.24
C TYR A 72 16.14 15.31 -16.97
N GLN A 73 15.65 15.26 -15.75
CA GLN A 73 14.54 16.08 -15.29
C GLN A 73 14.85 16.66 -13.91
N ASN A 74 14.62 17.94 -13.74
CA ASN A 74 14.51 18.59 -12.43
C ASN A 74 13.07 19.03 -12.23
N SER A 75 12.49 18.72 -11.09
CA SER A 75 11.07 18.96 -10.82
C SER A 75 10.79 19.39 -9.40
N ASP A 76 9.74 20.18 -9.26
CA ASP A 76 9.14 20.53 -7.99
C ASP A 76 7.91 19.69 -7.76
N MET A 77 7.79 19.15 -6.54
CA MET A 77 6.73 18.24 -6.17
C MET A 77 6.01 18.73 -4.92
N LYS A 78 4.68 18.78 -4.98
CA LYS A 78 3.80 19.08 -3.86
C LYS A 78 2.86 17.93 -3.61
N GLN A 79 2.77 17.47 -2.35
CA GLN A 79 1.98 16.31 -1.96
C GLN A 79 1.11 16.61 -0.74
N PRO A 80 -0.05 17.24 -0.90
CA PRO A 80 -1.04 17.30 0.17
C PRO A 80 -1.69 15.92 0.37
N PHE A 81 -1.78 15.52 1.64
CA PHE A 81 -2.40 14.28 2.10
C PHE A 81 -3.34 14.59 3.24
N SER A 82 -4.54 14.00 3.21
CA SER A 82 -5.51 14.09 4.31
C SER A 82 -6.05 12.70 4.62
N MET A 83 -6.27 12.44 5.89
CA MET A 83 -7.01 11.26 6.32
C MET A 83 -7.92 11.60 7.51
N GLY A 84 -9.05 10.93 7.58
CA GLY A 84 -9.96 11.02 8.70
C GLY A 84 -10.70 9.71 8.88
N ASN A 85 -10.87 9.29 10.15
CA ASN A 85 -11.63 8.09 10.50
C ASN A 85 -12.55 8.41 11.67
N ILE A 86 -13.74 7.85 11.63
CA ILE A 86 -14.73 7.90 12.71
C ILE A 86 -15.17 6.46 12.98
N SER A 87 -15.29 6.10 14.26
CA SER A 87 -15.78 4.79 14.68
C SER A 87 -16.72 4.97 15.85
N LEU A 88 -17.88 4.33 15.75
CA LEU A 88 -18.94 4.36 16.73
C LEU A 88 -19.34 2.93 17.09
N SER A 89 -19.62 2.65 18.36
CA SER A 89 -20.21 1.38 18.81
C SER A 89 -21.25 1.66 19.86
N TYR A 90 -22.41 1.06 19.71
CA TYR A 90 -23.53 1.21 20.65
C TYR A 90 -24.03 -0.15 21.12
N GLU A 91 -24.02 -0.37 22.44
CA GLU A 91 -24.57 -1.57 23.06
C GLU A 91 -26.09 -1.45 23.13
N LEU A 92 -26.81 -2.14 22.24
CA LEU A 92 -28.28 -2.15 22.23
C LEU A 92 -28.83 -2.78 23.53
N ASP A 93 -28.31 -3.96 23.82
CA ASP A 93 -28.57 -4.72 25.06
C ASP A 93 -27.31 -5.51 25.48
N SER A 94 -27.41 -6.33 26.54
CA SER A 94 -26.27 -7.12 27.04
C SER A 94 -25.77 -8.19 26.06
N LEU A 95 -26.54 -8.50 25.01
CA LEU A 95 -26.23 -9.55 24.02
C LEU A 95 -26.14 -9.02 22.59
N SER A 96 -26.34 -7.73 22.37
CA SER A 96 -26.29 -7.16 21.02
C SER A 96 -25.59 -5.81 20.98
N ASN A 97 -24.85 -5.61 19.91
CA ASN A 97 -24.03 -4.44 19.64
C ASN A 97 -24.17 -4.07 18.15
N ILE A 98 -24.22 -2.79 17.87
CA ILE A 98 -24.09 -2.23 16.53
C ILE A 98 -22.86 -1.32 16.50
N SER A 99 -22.05 -1.46 15.47
CA SER A 99 -20.90 -0.57 15.25
C SER A 99 -20.90 -0.04 13.82
N ALA A 100 -20.38 1.17 13.67
CA ALA A 100 -20.19 1.81 12.38
C ALA A 100 -18.81 2.45 12.32
N THR A 101 -18.17 2.32 11.16
CA THR A 101 -16.90 3.00 10.89
C THR A 101 -16.98 3.76 9.56
N ALA A 102 -16.33 4.90 9.48
CA ALA A 102 -16.16 5.63 8.23
C ALA A 102 -14.72 6.16 8.15
N GLY A 103 -14.09 5.99 6.99
CA GLY A 103 -12.75 6.47 6.69
C GLY A 103 -12.71 7.22 5.38
N LEU A 104 -11.99 8.34 5.36
CA LEU A 104 -11.71 9.13 4.17
C LEU A 104 -10.21 9.38 4.10
N THR A 105 -9.61 9.09 2.95
CA THR A 105 -8.21 9.41 2.67
C THR A 105 -8.14 10.14 1.34
N THR A 106 -7.40 11.25 1.28
CA THR A 106 -7.12 11.95 0.03
C THR A 106 -5.61 12.10 -0.13
N PHE A 107 -5.13 11.77 -1.29
CA PHE A 107 -3.74 12.00 -1.71
C PHE A 107 -3.76 12.77 -3.02
N ASN A 108 -3.04 13.86 -3.07
CA ASN A 108 -2.83 14.61 -4.30
C ASN A 108 -1.33 14.81 -4.50
N GLN A 109 -0.90 14.81 -5.75
CA GLN A 109 0.49 15.06 -6.12
C GLN A 109 0.48 15.97 -7.34
N LYS A 110 1.23 17.05 -7.25
CA LYS A 110 1.48 17.94 -8.38
C LYS A 110 2.97 17.99 -8.64
N ILE A 111 3.36 17.62 -9.85
CA ILE A 111 4.74 17.65 -10.33
C ILE A 111 4.82 18.64 -11.48
N THR A 112 5.81 19.51 -11.45
CA THR A 112 6.14 20.42 -12.54
C THR A 112 7.63 20.33 -12.82
N GLY A 113 8.02 20.28 -14.09
CA GLY A 113 9.42 20.15 -14.47
C GLY A 113 9.66 20.44 -15.93
N HIS A 114 10.95 20.54 -16.28
CA HIS A 114 11.44 20.71 -17.64
C HIS A 114 12.43 19.59 -17.95
N PRO A 115 11.94 18.43 -18.42
CA PRO A 115 12.81 17.33 -18.84
C PRO A 115 13.55 17.70 -20.12
N LEU A 116 14.79 17.17 -20.19
CA LEU A 116 15.66 17.24 -21.35
C LEU A 116 16.00 15.82 -21.80
N THR A 117 15.81 15.52 -23.06
CA THR A 117 16.08 14.22 -23.66
C THR A 117 17.07 14.36 -24.81
N LYS A 118 18.12 13.53 -24.79
CA LYS A 118 19.12 13.42 -25.86
C LYS A 118 19.10 12.00 -26.42
N MET A 119 18.96 11.89 -27.74
CA MET A 119 18.96 10.63 -28.49
C MET A 119 20.16 10.61 -29.43
N THR A 120 20.94 9.50 -29.42
CA THR A 120 22.11 9.35 -30.32
C THR A 120 22.28 7.90 -30.74
N GLY A 121 23.00 7.66 -31.85
CA GLY A 121 23.33 6.31 -32.35
C GLY A 121 22.15 5.56 -32.95
N GLY A 122 22.40 4.34 -33.41
CA GLY A 122 21.38 3.50 -34.06
C GLY A 122 20.70 4.23 -35.22
N ILE A 123 19.37 4.17 -35.25
CA ILE A 123 18.53 4.87 -36.27
C ILE A 123 18.61 6.40 -36.17
N TYR A 124 19.08 6.96 -35.06
CA TYR A 124 19.14 8.41 -34.84
C TYR A 124 20.51 9.03 -35.24
N GLY A 125 21.49 8.23 -35.63
CA GLY A 125 22.78 8.68 -36.17
C GLY A 125 23.52 9.67 -35.26
N LYS A 126 23.76 10.91 -35.73
CA LYS A 126 24.36 11.98 -34.92
C LYS A 126 23.51 12.43 -33.75
N GLY A 127 22.21 12.12 -33.81
CA GLY A 127 21.30 12.39 -32.75
C GLY A 127 20.72 13.81 -32.71
N PHE A 128 19.90 14.03 -31.73
CA PHE A 128 19.21 15.29 -31.46
C PHE A 128 18.90 15.40 -29.95
N GLU A 129 18.54 16.58 -29.54
CA GLU A 129 18.14 16.90 -28.18
C GLU A 129 16.83 17.69 -28.20
N TYR A 130 15.94 17.44 -27.26
CA TYR A 130 14.70 18.20 -27.11
C TYR A 130 14.32 18.37 -25.65
N GLY A 131 13.68 19.50 -25.34
CA GLY A 131 13.10 19.81 -24.03
C GLY A 131 11.58 19.96 -24.11
N ASN A 132 10.94 19.86 -22.96
CA ASN A 132 9.51 20.11 -22.87
C ASN A 132 9.12 20.63 -21.47
N GLU A 133 8.03 21.38 -21.42
CA GLU A 133 7.33 21.63 -20.18
C GLU A 133 6.50 20.40 -19.83
N MET A 134 6.64 19.92 -18.58
CA MET A 134 5.85 18.80 -18.06
C MET A 134 5.08 19.23 -16.82
N LYS A 135 3.78 18.94 -16.80
CA LYS A 135 2.93 19.08 -15.62
C LYS A 135 2.17 17.79 -15.41
N GLN A 136 2.23 17.24 -14.22
CA GLN A 136 1.46 16.07 -13.82
C GLN A 136 0.66 16.41 -12.57
N ASN A 137 -0.64 16.14 -12.61
CA ASN A 137 -1.52 16.18 -11.45
C ASN A 137 -2.08 14.78 -11.24
N LEU A 138 -1.84 14.22 -10.07
CA LEU A 138 -2.39 12.94 -9.64
C LEU A 138 -3.22 13.17 -8.39
N GLY A 139 -4.43 12.66 -8.37
CA GLY A 139 -5.29 12.68 -7.19
C GLY A 139 -5.94 11.33 -6.96
N ASN A 140 -5.99 10.93 -5.71
CA ASN A 140 -6.68 9.73 -5.26
C ASN A 140 -7.49 10.09 -4.01
N THR A 141 -8.76 9.68 -4.00
CA THR A 141 -9.63 9.77 -2.83
C THR A 141 -10.15 8.38 -2.52
N SER A 142 -9.98 7.91 -1.31
CA SER A 142 -10.54 6.63 -0.85
C SER A 142 -11.53 6.91 0.26
N PHE A 143 -12.75 6.45 0.09
CA PHE A 143 -13.77 6.44 1.14
C PHE A 143 -14.18 5.00 1.43
N ASN A 144 -14.25 4.65 2.69
CA ASN A 144 -14.82 3.39 3.17
C ASN A 144 -15.76 3.64 4.33
N GLY A 145 -16.86 2.89 4.37
CA GLY A 145 -17.82 2.94 5.47
C GLY A 145 -18.37 1.56 5.74
N SER A 146 -18.41 1.14 7.01
CA SER A 146 -18.94 -0.15 7.41
C SER A 146 -19.96 -0.04 8.52
N ILE A 147 -20.89 -0.99 8.54
CA ILE A 147 -21.83 -1.21 9.63
C ILE A 147 -21.77 -2.68 9.98
N ASP A 148 -21.61 -2.99 11.27
CA ASP A 148 -21.58 -4.33 11.81
C ASP A 148 -22.66 -4.46 12.88
N TYR A 149 -23.49 -5.50 12.80
CA TYR A 149 -24.42 -5.89 13.84
C TYR A 149 -23.99 -7.24 14.42
N GLN A 150 -23.77 -7.31 15.74
CA GLN A 150 -23.42 -8.54 16.44
C GLN A 150 -24.50 -8.93 17.41
N ARG A 151 -24.92 -10.20 17.38
CA ARG A 151 -25.88 -10.81 18.30
C ARG A 151 -25.32 -12.05 18.93
N PHE A 152 -25.25 -12.08 20.26
CA PHE A 152 -24.95 -13.27 21.05
C PHE A 152 -26.24 -14.03 21.36
N PHE A 153 -26.21 -15.36 21.26
CA PHE A 153 -27.34 -16.23 21.50
C PHE A 153 -27.36 -16.88 22.88
N ASN A 154 -26.27 -16.72 23.63
CA ASN A 154 -26.10 -17.21 24.98
C ASN A 154 -25.43 -16.19 25.89
N LYS A 155 -25.61 -16.30 27.20
CA LYS A 155 -25.04 -15.39 28.19
C LYS A 155 -23.53 -15.48 28.29
N GLU A 156 -22.96 -16.64 27.98
CA GLU A 156 -21.52 -16.90 27.94
C GLU A 156 -20.83 -16.25 26.72
N ARG A 157 -21.63 -15.68 25.78
CA ARG A 157 -21.17 -15.00 24.55
C ARG A 157 -20.28 -15.87 23.66
N THR A 158 -20.51 -17.18 23.66
CA THR A 158 -19.73 -18.16 22.88
C THR A 158 -20.35 -18.46 21.52
N ASN A 159 -21.68 -18.26 21.38
CA ASN A 159 -22.42 -18.42 20.14
C ASN A 159 -22.93 -17.06 19.68
N TYR A 160 -22.55 -16.67 18.47
CA TYR A 160 -22.93 -15.34 17.97
C TYR A 160 -22.96 -15.27 16.45
N LEU A 161 -23.77 -14.33 15.96
CA LEU A 161 -23.86 -13.93 14.55
C LEU A 161 -23.34 -12.51 14.41
N ILE A 162 -22.56 -12.27 13.37
CA ILE A 162 -22.18 -10.94 12.92
C ILE A 162 -22.71 -10.74 11.51
N LEU A 163 -23.48 -9.68 11.30
CA LEU A 163 -23.88 -9.22 9.98
C LEU A 163 -23.13 -7.93 9.69
N SER A 164 -22.45 -7.89 8.57
CA SER A 164 -21.61 -6.76 8.20
C SER A 164 -21.92 -6.27 6.78
N TYR A 165 -21.92 -4.97 6.61
CA TYR A 165 -21.94 -4.30 5.32
C TYR A 165 -20.77 -3.33 5.22
N LEU A 166 -20.10 -3.33 4.07
CA LEU A 166 -19.01 -2.41 3.77
C LEU A 166 -19.28 -1.77 2.41
N PHE A 167 -19.18 -0.46 2.36
CA PHE A 167 -19.11 0.33 1.15
C PHE A 167 -17.72 0.92 1.01
N SER A 168 -17.13 0.83 -0.18
CA SER A 168 -15.89 1.55 -0.49
C SER A 168 -15.92 2.14 -1.89
N THR A 169 -15.24 3.28 -2.06
CA THR A 169 -15.02 3.88 -3.37
C THR A 169 -13.67 4.61 -3.39
N ASN A 170 -12.99 4.52 -4.52
CA ASN A 170 -11.64 5.06 -4.71
C ASN A 170 -11.50 5.82 -6.05
N PRO A 171 -12.21 6.97 -6.22
CA PRO A 171 -11.99 7.79 -7.41
C PRO A 171 -10.55 8.30 -7.44
N SER A 172 -9.93 8.20 -8.61
CA SER A 172 -8.63 8.79 -8.87
C SER A 172 -8.61 9.49 -10.23
N HIS A 173 -7.69 10.44 -10.38
CA HIS A 173 -7.42 11.10 -11.64
C HIS A 173 -5.93 11.30 -11.84
N THR A 174 -5.52 11.27 -13.11
CA THR A 174 -4.16 11.59 -13.53
C THR A 174 -4.23 12.45 -14.77
N ASP A 175 -3.72 13.69 -14.68
CA ASP A 175 -3.60 14.59 -15.80
C ASP A 175 -2.11 14.76 -16.13
N ASN A 176 -1.72 14.43 -17.35
CA ASN A 176 -0.37 14.60 -17.86
C ASN A 176 -0.38 15.63 -18.99
N TYR A 177 0.33 16.71 -18.81
CA TYR A 177 0.50 17.77 -19.83
C TYR A 177 1.96 17.79 -20.27
N THR A 178 2.18 17.71 -21.58
CA THR A 178 3.48 17.81 -22.23
C THR A 178 3.42 18.83 -23.34
N PHE A 179 4.29 19.83 -23.26
CA PHE A 179 4.39 20.87 -24.28
C PHE A 179 5.88 21.02 -24.64
N TYR A 180 6.22 20.72 -25.89
CA TYR A 180 7.60 20.75 -26.39
C TYR A 180 8.01 22.19 -26.67
N ASP A 181 9.31 22.45 -26.41
CA ASP A 181 9.98 23.68 -26.81
C ASP A 181 10.20 23.69 -28.34
N ASP A 182 11.14 24.44 -28.88
CA ASP A 182 11.44 24.39 -30.31
C ASP A 182 11.91 23.01 -30.75
N ILE A 183 11.05 22.29 -31.50
CA ILE A 183 11.29 20.95 -32.04
C ILE A 183 11.46 20.94 -33.57
N SER A 184 11.63 22.09 -34.22
CA SER A 184 11.75 22.21 -35.66
C SER A 184 12.94 21.41 -36.25
N HIS A 185 13.95 21.19 -35.42
CA HIS A 185 15.16 20.41 -35.76
C HIS A 185 15.01 18.89 -35.55
N VAL A 186 13.93 18.43 -34.90
CA VAL A 186 13.68 17.02 -34.61
C VAL A 186 12.82 16.40 -35.69
N THR A 187 13.46 15.68 -36.61
CA THR A 187 12.76 15.03 -37.74
C THR A 187 12.62 13.52 -37.58
N ALA A 188 13.36 12.92 -36.65
CA ALA A 188 13.39 11.47 -36.46
C ALA A 188 12.36 10.93 -35.45
N LEU A 189 11.66 11.80 -34.74
CA LEU A 189 10.57 11.48 -33.83
C LEU A 189 9.39 12.41 -34.07
N GLN A 190 8.18 11.86 -33.99
CA GLN A 190 6.97 12.64 -33.98
C GLN A 190 6.70 13.13 -32.56
N LEU A 191 7.04 14.40 -32.30
CA LEU A 191 6.79 15.06 -31.02
C LEU A 191 5.51 15.88 -31.11
N ASN A 192 4.50 15.49 -30.34
CA ASN A 192 3.21 16.18 -30.31
C ASN A 192 2.94 16.72 -28.90
N ASN A 193 2.56 17.99 -28.83
CA ASN A 193 2.05 18.54 -27.57
C ASN A 193 0.74 17.84 -27.22
N LEU A 194 0.59 17.45 -25.97
CA LEU A 194 -0.55 16.66 -25.56
C LEU A 194 -0.99 16.94 -24.12
N LEU A 195 -2.25 16.63 -23.88
CA LEU A 195 -2.83 16.53 -22.55
C LEU A 195 -3.60 15.21 -22.44
N SER A 196 -3.18 14.35 -21.53
CA SER A 196 -3.89 13.11 -21.19
C SER A 196 -4.60 13.29 -19.85
N LYS A 197 -5.92 13.06 -19.83
CA LYS A 197 -6.74 13.09 -18.59
C LYS A 197 -7.35 11.71 -18.40
N SER A 198 -6.91 11.02 -17.35
CA SER A 198 -7.45 9.70 -16.99
C SER A 198 -8.17 9.79 -15.66
N LYS A 199 -9.42 9.33 -15.62
CA LYS A 199 -10.23 9.21 -14.40
C LYS A 199 -10.60 7.76 -14.20
N THR A 200 -10.30 7.23 -13.02
CA THR A 200 -10.72 5.89 -12.64
C THR A 200 -11.57 5.93 -11.39
N ARG A 201 -12.48 4.99 -11.24
CA ARG A 201 -13.32 4.86 -10.05
C ARG A 201 -13.65 3.41 -9.81
N GLY A 202 -13.20 2.87 -8.68
CA GLY A 202 -13.71 1.64 -8.10
C GLY A 202 -14.85 1.95 -7.12
N THR A 203 -15.90 1.14 -7.16
CA THR A 203 -16.99 1.16 -6.18
C THR A 203 -17.28 -0.27 -5.79
N GLU A 204 -17.35 -0.54 -4.49
CA GLU A 204 -17.55 -1.88 -3.95
C GLU A 204 -18.59 -1.88 -2.83
N HIS A 205 -19.51 -2.83 -2.91
CA HIS A 205 -20.47 -3.17 -1.86
C HIS A 205 -20.17 -4.59 -1.41
N THR A 206 -19.90 -4.76 -0.12
CA THR A 206 -19.60 -6.07 0.47
C THR A 206 -20.60 -6.38 1.58
N PHE A 207 -21.24 -7.52 1.48
CA PHE A 207 -22.13 -8.08 2.50
C PHE A 207 -21.48 -9.33 3.06
N GLN A 208 -21.47 -9.48 4.38
CA GLN A 208 -20.89 -10.62 5.07
C GLN A 208 -21.74 -11.05 6.24
N ALA A 209 -21.89 -12.37 6.40
CA ALA A 209 -22.54 -12.99 7.54
C ALA A 209 -21.60 -14.04 8.14
N ASP A 210 -21.27 -13.90 9.41
CA ASP A 210 -20.39 -14.79 10.16
C ASP A 210 -21.12 -15.37 11.35
N PHE A 211 -21.18 -16.69 11.45
CA PHE A 211 -21.74 -17.40 12.58
C PHE A 211 -20.66 -18.21 13.29
N THR A 212 -20.55 -18.01 14.59
CA THR A 212 -19.66 -18.76 15.46
C THR A 212 -20.49 -19.65 16.39
N HIS A 213 -20.17 -20.93 16.39
CA HIS A 213 -20.76 -21.93 17.25
C HIS A 213 -19.70 -22.65 18.10
N SER A 214 -19.87 -22.60 19.40
CA SER A 214 -19.01 -23.34 20.34
C SER A 214 -19.52 -24.77 20.49
N LEU A 215 -18.77 -25.74 19.99
CA LEU A 215 -19.07 -27.18 20.14
C LEU A 215 -18.79 -27.66 21.56
N SER A 216 -17.77 -27.09 22.20
CA SER A 216 -17.35 -27.37 23.57
C SER A 216 -16.54 -26.20 24.13
N ALA A 217 -16.07 -26.30 25.35
CA ALA A 217 -15.16 -25.31 25.95
C ALA A 217 -13.83 -25.16 25.15
N THR A 218 -13.44 -26.19 24.39
CA THR A 218 -12.17 -26.22 23.66
C THR A 218 -12.33 -26.23 22.15
N GLN A 219 -13.55 -26.35 21.60
CA GLN A 219 -13.76 -26.45 20.18
C GLN A 219 -14.82 -25.46 19.68
N ARG A 220 -14.55 -24.86 18.52
CA ARG A 220 -15.40 -23.85 17.89
C ARG A 220 -15.46 -24.07 16.39
N LEU A 221 -16.64 -23.86 15.81
CA LEU A 221 -16.89 -23.77 14.39
C LEU A 221 -17.26 -22.35 14.02
N ASN A 222 -16.66 -21.83 12.96
CA ASN A 222 -17.00 -20.57 12.33
C ASN A 222 -17.48 -20.87 10.91
N PHE A 223 -18.63 -20.31 10.53
CA PHE A 223 -19.16 -20.38 9.18
C PHE A 223 -19.41 -18.96 8.68
N GLY A 224 -19.26 -18.77 7.40
CA GLY A 224 -19.59 -17.47 6.85
C GLY A 224 -19.89 -17.51 5.36
N ALA A 225 -20.60 -16.48 4.94
CA ALA A 225 -20.84 -16.18 3.54
C ALA A 225 -20.52 -14.70 3.29
N LYS A 226 -19.98 -14.42 2.11
CA LYS A 226 -19.60 -13.07 1.70
C LYS A 226 -19.98 -12.86 0.25
N TYR A 227 -20.63 -11.73 -0.04
CA TYR A 227 -20.93 -11.29 -1.39
C TYR A 227 -20.32 -9.92 -1.64
N ILE A 228 -19.62 -9.79 -2.76
CA ILE A 228 -18.97 -8.55 -3.18
C ILE A 228 -19.50 -8.18 -4.56
N ALA A 229 -20.07 -6.99 -4.66
CA ALA A 229 -20.43 -6.35 -5.93
C ALA A 229 -19.44 -5.21 -6.18
N ARG A 230 -18.62 -5.34 -7.21
CA ARG A 230 -17.56 -4.39 -7.54
C ARG A 230 -17.74 -3.85 -8.95
N ILE A 231 -17.64 -2.54 -9.10
CA ILE A 231 -17.70 -1.85 -10.38
C ILE A 231 -16.47 -0.94 -10.49
N ASN A 232 -15.64 -1.20 -11.48
CA ASN A 232 -14.49 -0.36 -11.83
C ASN A 232 -14.78 0.33 -13.17
N ARG A 233 -14.55 1.64 -13.24
CA ARG A 233 -14.68 2.46 -14.45
C ARG A 233 -13.38 3.22 -14.69
N SER A 234 -13.00 3.34 -15.97
CA SER A 234 -11.91 4.19 -16.40
C SER A 234 -12.39 5.01 -17.60
N ASP A 235 -12.22 6.32 -17.52
CA ASP A 235 -12.44 7.28 -18.60
C ASP A 235 -11.12 7.99 -18.85
N SER A 236 -10.46 7.68 -19.97
CA SER A 236 -9.18 8.24 -20.37
C SER A 236 -9.37 9.05 -21.65
N ARG A 237 -9.12 10.35 -21.55
CA ARG A 237 -9.27 11.33 -22.64
C ARG A 237 -7.90 11.84 -23.05
N TYR A 238 -7.65 11.82 -24.34
CA TYR A 238 -6.44 12.32 -24.97
C TYR A 238 -6.77 13.56 -25.79
N TYR A 239 -6.00 14.63 -25.61
CA TYR A 239 -6.15 15.89 -26.32
C TYR A 239 -4.85 16.21 -27.04
N ASP A 240 -4.95 16.51 -28.33
CA ASP A 240 -3.89 17.15 -29.08
C ASP A 240 -3.86 18.63 -28.70
N VAL A 241 -2.67 19.18 -28.43
CA VAL A 241 -2.50 20.56 -28.00
C VAL A 241 -1.77 21.34 -29.11
N ALA A 242 -2.42 22.36 -29.64
CA ALA A 242 -1.82 23.20 -30.66
C ALA A 242 -0.76 24.17 -30.09
N ALA A 243 0.01 24.81 -30.94
CA ALA A 243 1.04 25.77 -30.54
C ALA A 243 0.48 26.98 -29.75
N ASP A 244 -0.75 27.37 -30.02
CA ASP A 244 -1.50 28.41 -29.29
C ASP A 244 -2.13 27.89 -27.98
N LYS A 245 -1.86 26.62 -27.61
CA LYS A 245 -2.38 25.90 -26.44
C LYS A 245 -3.86 25.55 -26.52
N THR A 246 -4.46 25.61 -27.72
CA THR A 246 -5.82 25.08 -27.94
C THR A 246 -5.82 23.56 -27.81
N GLU A 247 -6.73 23.03 -26.98
CA GLU A 247 -6.90 21.59 -26.73
C GLU A 247 -8.00 21.04 -27.65
N THR A 248 -7.69 19.99 -28.41
CA THR A 248 -8.65 19.30 -29.27
C THR A 248 -8.73 17.83 -28.88
N LEU A 249 -9.93 17.35 -28.53
CA LEU A 249 -10.13 15.95 -28.17
C LEU A 249 -9.72 15.03 -29.33
N ASN A 250 -8.91 14.02 -29.03
CA ASN A 250 -8.53 12.95 -29.95
C ASN A 250 -9.28 11.67 -29.58
N PRO A 251 -10.44 11.37 -30.23
CA PRO A 251 -11.25 10.21 -29.87
C PRO A 251 -10.57 8.88 -30.18
N ALA A 252 -9.65 8.84 -31.17
CA ALA A 252 -8.95 7.62 -31.56
C ALA A 252 -7.98 7.12 -30.48
N ASN A 253 -7.45 8.05 -29.66
CA ASN A 253 -6.57 7.75 -28.54
C ASN A 253 -7.29 7.82 -27.16
N SER A 254 -8.61 8.05 -27.16
CA SER A 254 -9.42 8.08 -25.94
C SER A 254 -10.12 6.75 -25.71
N MET A 255 -10.39 6.40 -24.46
CA MET A 255 -11.00 5.11 -24.09
C MET A 255 -11.93 5.25 -22.89
N GLU A 256 -13.05 4.57 -22.94
CA GLU A 256 -13.93 4.37 -21.78
C GLU A 256 -14.15 2.87 -21.55
N TYR A 257 -13.85 2.43 -20.34
CA TYR A 257 -13.79 1.02 -19.95
C TYR A 257 -14.52 0.80 -18.63
N LYS A 258 -15.32 -0.26 -18.57
CA LYS A 258 -16.07 -0.67 -17.37
C LYS A 258 -15.86 -2.16 -17.10
N ASN A 259 -15.44 -2.47 -15.87
CA ASN A 259 -15.32 -3.83 -15.34
C ASN A 259 -16.30 -4.01 -14.18
N THR A 260 -17.12 -5.04 -14.23
CA THR A 260 -18.07 -5.42 -13.18
C THR A 260 -17.71 -6.81 -12.68
N GLN A 261 -17.47 -6.96 -11.37
CA GLN A 261 -17.18 -8.23 -10.73
C GLN A 261 -18.21 -8.51 -9.64
N ASN A 262 -18.81 -9.69 -9.67
CA ASN A 262 -19.62 -10.23 -8.58
C ASN A 262 -18.90 -11.44 -8.01
N ILE A 263 -18.67 -11.47 -6.69
CA ILE A 263 -17.92 -12.52 -6.01
C ILE A 263 -18.79 -13.06 -4.89
N LEU A 264 -19.10 -14.34 -4.93
CA LEU A 264 -19.77 -15.05 -3.86
C LEU A 264 -18.79 -16.01 -3.21
N ALA A 265 -18.65 -15.93 -1.90
CA ALA A 265 -17.79 -16.81 -1.12
C ALA A 265 -18.56 -17.46 0.03
N ALA A 266 -18.25 -18.73 0.28
CA ALA A 266 -18.67 -19.45 1.47
C ALA A 266 -17.45 -20.09 2.13
N TYR A 267 -17.41 -20.07 3.47
CA TYR A 267 -16.27 -20.59 4.21
C TYR A 267 -16.68 -21.26 5.51
N ALA A 268 -15.85 -22.20 5.93
CA ALA A 268 -15.93 -22.88 7.21
C ALA A 268 -14.55 -23.01 7.84
N GLU A 269 -14.48 -22.84 9.15
CA GLU A 269 -13.25 -22.93 9.93
C GLU A 269 -13.57 -23.66 11.25
N TRP A 270 -12.77 -24.69 11.54
CA TRP A 270 -12.77 -25.35 12.84
C TRP A 270 -11.54 -24.95 13.64
N LYS A 271 -11.75 -24.61 14.92
CA LYS A 271 -10.69 -24.33 15.89
C LYS A 271 -10.79 -25.27 17.08
N GLY A 272 -9.67 -25.87 17.47
CA GLY A 272 -9.57 -26.74 18.63
C GLY A 272 -8.39 -26.36 19.52
N ASN A 273 -8.60 -26.39 20.85
CA ASN A 273 -7.57 -26.19 21.86
C ASN A 273 -7.51 -27.42 22.77
N PHE A 274 -6.42 -28.16 22.71
CA PHE A 274 -6.22 -29.43 23.42
C PHE A 274 -4.99 -29.30 24.33
N GLY A 275 -5.23 -28.85 25.57
CA GLY A 275 -4.17 -28.55 26.51
C GLY A 275 -3.24 -27.45 25.99
N LYS A 276 -2.00 -27.81 25.65
CA LYS A 276 -0.99 -26.89 25.10
C LYS A 276 -1.04 -26.74 23.57
N ILE A 277 -1.89 -27.51 22.89
CA ILE A 277 -1.98 -27.54 21.43
C ILE A 277 -3.21 -26.78 20.98
N GLY A 278 -3.03 -25.77 20.14
CA GLY A 278 -4.07 -25.10 19.39
C GLY A 278 -4.04 -25.50 17.94
N THR A 279 -5.20 -25.78 17.35
CA THR A 279 -5.33 -26.20 15.94
C THR A 279 -6.40 -25.37 15.25
N MET A 280 -6.22 -25.14 13.95
CA MET A 280 -7.22 -24.51 13.09
C MET A 280 -7.17 -25.17 11.71
N LEU A 281 -8.33 -25.49 11.16
CA LEU A 281 -8.52 -25.94 9.79
C LEU A 281 -9.62 -25.10 9.16
N GLY A 282 -9.36 -24.52 8.02
CA GLY A 282 -10.30 -23.66 7.31
C GLY A 282 -10.27 -23.87 5.82
N THR A 283 -11.40 -23.62 5.20
CA THR A 283 -11.51 -23.59 3.75
C THR A 283 -12.53 -22.55 3.32
N ARG A 284 -12.29 -21.94 2.18
CA ARG A 284 -13.17 -20.96 1.55
C ARG A 284 -13.28 -21.28 0.07
N TYR A 285 -14.49 -21.35 -0.43
CA TYR A 285 -14.76 -21.40 -1.87
C TYR A 285 -15.26 -20.05 -2.35
N GLU A 286 -14.74 -19.58 -3.46
CA GLU A 286 -15.12 -18.30 -4.09
C GLU A 286 -15.51 -18.54 -5.55
N GLN A 287 -16.68 -18.06 -5.94
CA GLN A 287 -17.12 -17.98 -7.33
C GLN A 287 -17.12 -16.52 -7.77
N THR A 288 -16.49 -16.24 -8.88
CA THR A 288 -16.39 -14.90 -9.46
C THR A 288 -17.02 -14.88 -10.83
N TRP A 289 -17.86 -13.88 -11.07
CA TRP A 289 -18.40 -13.53 -12.39
C TRP A 289 -17.91 -12.14 -12.74
N GLU A 290 -17.23 -12.03 -13.86
CA GLU A 290 -16.61 -10.80 -14.33
C GLU A 290 -17.12 -10.46 -15.70
N LYS A 291 -17.49 -9.18 -15.89
CA LYS A 291 -17.97 -8.64 -17.16
C LYS A 291 -17.24 -7.35 -17.47
N VAL A 292 -16.63 -7.32 -18.65
CA VAL A 292 -15.88 -6.18 -19.17
C VAL A 292 -16.58 -5.60 -20.38
N LYS A 293 -16.71 -4.27 -20.40
CA LYS A 293 -17.28 -3.50 -21.51
C LYS A 293 -16.38 -2.34 -21.89
N PHE A 294 -16.23 -2.14 -23.19
CA PHE A 294 -15.58 -0.98 -23.79
C PHE A 294 -16.67 -0.05 -24.36
N GLU A 295 -16.95 1.03 -23.67
CA GLU A 295 -17.97 2.01 -24.09
C GLU A 295 -17.43 2.94 -25.17
N GLN A 296 -16.09 3.17 -25.20
CA GLN A 296 -15.36 3.91 -26.23
C GLN A 296 -13.92 3.39 -26.34
N GLY A 297 -13.35 3.42 -27.55
CA GLY A 297 -11.97 3.03 -27.84
C GLY A 297 -11.86 1.62 -28.43
N LYS A 298 -10.63 1.07 -28.47
CA LYS A 298 -10.32 -0.25 -29.00
C LYS A 298 -10.33 -1.29 -27.89
N GLY A 299 -11.07 -2.37 -28.05
CA GLY A 299 -11.15 -3.51 -27.14
C GLY A 299 -12.46 -4.26 -27.39
N ASP A 300 -12.48 -5.54 -27.10
CA ASP A 300 -13.66 -6.39 -27.23
C ASP A 300 -14.27 -6.65 -25.87
N ASP A 301 -15.60 -6.55 -25.79
CA ASP A 301 -16.36 -6.93 -24.60
C ASP A 301 -16.15 -8.42 -24.31
N PHE A 302 -15.96 -8.79 -23.05
CA PHE A 302 -15.85 -10.18 -22.66
C PHE A 302 -16.42 -10.44 -21.26
N ASP A 303 -16.77 -11.69 -21.03
CA ASP A 303 -17.22 -12.20 -19.75
C ASP A 303 -16.27 -13.34 -19.30
N LYS A 304 -15.94 -13.39 -18.01
CA LYS A 304 -15.17 -14.49 -17.40
C LYS A 304 -15.90 -14.96 -16.13
N ASP A 305 -15.91 -16.27 -15.90
CA ASP A 305 -16.33 -16.85 -14.64
C ASP A 305 -15.31 -17.90 -14.17
N TYR A 306 -15.04 -17.92 -12.88
CA TYR A 306 -14.08 -18.86 -12.31
C TYR A 306 -14.32 -19.10 -10.82
N GLY A 307 -14.01 -20.32 -10.39
CA GLY A 307 -14.09 -20.75 -9.00
C GLY A 307 -12.71 -21.01 -8.40
N ASN A 308 -12.54 -20.70 -7.12
CA ASN A 308 -11.30 -20.95 -6.40
C ASN A 308 -11.57 -21.53 -5.01
N LEU A 309 -10.80 -22.56 -4.65
CA LEU A 309 -10.77 -23.10 -3.29
C LEU A 309 -9.53 -22.57 -2.57
N VAL A 310 -9.72 -22.03 -1.36
CA VAL A 310 -8.69 -21.35 -0.57
C VAL A 310 -8.57 -22.04 0.79
N PRO A 311 -7.70 -23.04 0.93
CA PRO A 311 -7.47 -23.74 2.19
C PRO A 311 -6.54 -22.97 3.11
N SER A 312 -6.72 -23.19 4.42
CA SER A 312 -5.83 -22.73 5.48
C SER A 312 -5.75 -23.74 6.62
N ALA A 313 -4.59 -23.84 7.27
CA ALA A 313 -4.40 -24.70 8.42
C ALA A 313 -3.36 -24.08 9.37
N SER A 314 -3.53 -24.28 10.67
CA SER A 314 -2.48 -23.95 11.63
C SER A 314 -2.47 -24.92 12.82
N ILE A 315 -1.27 -25.09 13.36
CA ILE A 315 -1.02 -25.77 14.65
C ILE A 315 -0.12 -24.88 15.49
N SER A 316 -0.41 -24.78 16.76
CA SER A 316 0.41 -24.03 17.72
C SER A 316 0.63 -24.84 18.99
N TYR A 317 1.77 -24.64 19.64
CA TYR A 317 2.15 -25.30 20.88
C TYR A 317 2.62 -24.27 21.89
N ALA A 318 1.95 -24.23 23.05
CA ALA A 318 2.33 -23.40 24.19
C ALA A 318 3.46 -24.12 24.97
N ILE A 319 4.72 -23.73 24.71
CA ILE A 319 5.91 -24.35 25.30
C ILE A 319 5.91 -24.09 26.81
N ALA A 320 5.79 -22.83 27.18
CA ALA A 320 5.78 -22.31 28.56
C ALA A 320 4.92 -21.04 28.62
N PRO A 321 4.61 -20.51 29.82
CA PRO A 321 4.00 -19.18 29.95
C PRO A 321 4.79 -18.11 29.19
N GLY A 322 4.12 -17.41 28.27
CA GLY A 322 4.74 -16.41 27.41
C GLY A 322 5.56 -16.97 26.23
N MET A 323 5.62 -18.28 26.01
CA MET A 323 6.34 -18.92 24.90
C MET A 323 5.40 -19.76 24.04
N ASN A 324 5.31 -19.44 22.77
CA ASN A 324 4.46 -20.14 21.80
C ASN A 324 5.23 -20.40 20.51
N LEU A 325 5.08 -21.60 19.96
CA LEU A 325 5.55 -21.99 18.65
C LEU A 325 4.34 -22.42 17.80
N GLY A 326 4.25 -21.92 16.57
CA GLY A 326 3.17 -22.24 15.66
C GLY A 326 3.68 -22.48 14.25
N VAL A 327 2.95 -23.30 13.49
CA VAL A 327 3.11 -23.47 12.05
C VAL A 327 1.77 -23.20 11.41
N ASN A 328 1.76 -22.38 10.37
CA ASN A 328 0.56 -22.11 9.59
C ASN A 328 0.81 -22.23 8.09
N TYR A 329 -0.19 -22.69 7.40
CA TYR A 329 -0.29 -22.69 5.95
C TYR A 329 -1.50 -21.88 5.53
N SER A 330 -1.35 -21.06 4.50
CA SER A 330 -2.46 -20.35 3.87
C SER A 330 -2.23 -20.24 2.36
N MET A 331 -3.28 -20.46 1.62
CA MET A 331 -3.38 -20.02 0.23
C MET A 331 -4.05 -18.65 0.18
N ARG A 332 -3.63 -17.80 -0.74
CA ARG A 332 -4.25 -16.49 -0.99
C ARG A 332 -4.50 -16.31 -2.47
N ILE A 333 -5.59 -15.63 -2.77
CA ILE A 333 -5.93 -15.21 -4.12
C ILE A 333 -5.79 -13.69 -4.18
N THR A 334 -5.10 -13.21 -5.20
CA THR A 334 -5.00 -11.79 -5.51
C THR A 334 -5.54 -11.55 -6.91
N ARG A 335 -6.51 -10.65 -7.03
CA ARG A 335 -7.12 -10.27 -8.31
C ARG A 335 -6.40 -9.07 -8.90
N PRO A 336 -6.18 -9.02 -10.23
CA PRO A 336 -5.64 -7.82 -10.85
C PRO A 336 -6.60 -6.65 -10.66
N GLY A 337 -6.06 -5.49 -10.27
CA GLY A 337 -6.80 -4.25 -10.16
C GLY A 337 -7.04 -3.60 -11.52
N ILE A 338 -7.91 -2.58 -11.56
CA ILE A 338 -8.29 -1.87 -12.81
C ILE A 338 -7.08 -1.33 -13.56
N THR A 339 -6.05 -0.89 -12.86
CA THR A 339 -4.83 -0.33 -13.47
C THR A 339 -4.06 -1.36 -14.28
N TYR A 340 -4.05 -2.63 -13.83
CA TYR A 340 -3.41 -3.71 -14.56
C TYR A 340 -4.24 -4.20 -15.76
N LEU A 341 -5.57 -4.13 -15.63
CA LEU A 341 -6.50 -4.61 -16.64
C LEU A 341 -6.80 -3.57 -17.72
N ASN A 342 -6.61 -2.27 -17.45
CA ASN A 342 -6.98 -1.20 -18.35
C ASN A 342 -6.09 -1.17 -19.60
N PRO A 343 -6.60 -1.55 -20.81
CA PRO A 343 -5.79 -1.62 -22.02
C PRO A 343 -5.54 -0.25 -22.67
N TYR A 344 -5.98 0.86 -22.06
CA TYR A 344 -5.65 2.20 -22.54
C TYR A 344 -4.14 2.36 -22.72
N VAL A 345 -3.74 2.77 -23.92
CA VAL A 345 -2.32 3.01 -24.23
C VAL A 345 -1.98 4.45 -23.88
N ASP A 346 -1.19 4.62 -22.83
CA ASP A 346 -0.64 5.92 -22.48
C ASP A 346 0.53 6.24 -23.43
N ARG A 347 0.35 7.29 -24.24
CA ARG A 347 1.30 7.81 -25.23
C ARG A 347 1.85 9.18 -24.82
N SER A 348 1.81 9.51 -23.55
CA SER A 348 2.32 10.78 -23.03
C SER A 348 3.85 10.94 -23.18
N ASN A 349 4.55 9.83 -23.40
CA ASN A 349 5.98 9.80 -23.70
C ASN A 349 6.20 9.35 -25.15
N PRO A 350 6.91 10.14 -26.00
CA PRO A 350 7.10 9.80 -27.42
C PRO A 350 8.04 8.60 -27.66
N THR A 351 8.80 8.19 -26.64
CA THR A 351 9.76 7.07 -26.73
C THR A 351 9.34 5.86 -25.88
N ALA A 352 8.19 5.94 -25.22
CA ALA A 352 7.71 4.88 -24.35
C ALA A 352 6.18 4.91 -24.25
N ILE A 353 5.57 3.75 -24.30
CA ILE A 353 4.13 3.56 -24.09
C ILE A 353 3.88 2.58 -22.97
N SER A 354 2.77 2.75 -22.27
CA SER A 354 2.35 1.83 -21.23
C SER A 354 0.87 1.49 -21.34
N TYR A 355 0.51 0.24 -21.07
CA TYR A 355 -0.86 -0.26 -21.14
C TYR A 355 -1.06 -1.45 -20.22
N GLY A 356 -2.29 -1.66 -19.77
CA GLY A 356 -2.68 -2.85 -19.02
C GLY A 356 -2.92 -4.05 -19.93
N ASN A 357 -3.33 -5.16 -19.31
CA ASN A 357 -3.60 -6.42 -19.99
C ASN A 357 -4.92 -7.01 -19.46
N THR A 358 -5.92 -7.14 -20.32
CA THR A 358 -7.23 -7.70 -19.98
C THR A 358 -7.22 -9.21 -19.75
N ASP A 359 -6.17 -9.92 -20.22
CA ASP A 359 -6.05 -11.37 -20.13
C ASP A 359 -5.42 -11.87 -18.83
N LEU A 360 -5.21 -10.96 -17.87
CA LEU A 360 -4.65 -11.34 -16.57
C LEU A 360 -5.59 -12.27 -15.80
N ASP A 361 -4.98 -13.31 -15.21
CA ASP A 361 -5.64 -14.23 -14.30
C ASP A 361 -5.38 -13.87 -12.84
N VAL A 362 -6.19 -14.44 -11.95
CA VAL A 362 -5.97 -14.34 -10.49
C VAL A 362 -4.64 -14.97 -10.11
N VAL A 363 -3.90 -14.28 -9.27
CA VAL A 363 -2.64 -14.79 -8.70
C VAL A 363 -2.97 -15.71 -7.53
N LYS A 364 -2.39 -16.92 -7.53
CA LYS A 364 -2.51 -17.89 -6.44
C LYS A 364 -1.17 -18.04 -5.75
N SER A 365 -1.12 -17.67 -4.48
CA SER A 365 0.08 -17.76 -3.66
C SER A 365 -0.12 -18.68 -2.47
N HIS A 366 0.89 -19.49 -2.17
CA HIS A 366 0.93 -20.40 -1.04
C HIS A 366 2.00 -19.94 -0.06
N GLN A 367 1.67 -19.90 1.22
CA GLN A 367 2.56 -19.45 2.28
C GLN A 367 2.55 -20.47 3.42
N VAL A 368 3.73 -20.89 3.82
CA VAL A 368 3.97 -21.64 5.07
C VAL A 368 4.81 -20.79 5.99
N ASN A 369 4.38 -20.62 7.22
CA ASN A 369 5.14 -19.87 8.23
C ASN A 369 5.30 -20.71 9.50
N MET A 370 6.47 -20.64 10.10
CA MET A 370 6.74 -21.05 11.46
C MET A 370 6.95 -19.80 12.32
N VAL A 371 6.14 -19.66 13.36
CA VAL A 371 6.10 -18.46 14.20
C VAL A 371 6.49 -18.83 15.62
N PHE A 372 7.51 -18.18 16.15
CA PHE A 372 7.91 -18.28 17.55
C PHE A 372 7.68 -16.93 18.23
N ASN A 373 6.96 -16.95 19.36
CA ASN A 373 6.72 -15.78 20.19
C ASN A 373 7.24 -16.03 21.60
N TYR A 374 7.95 -15.05 22.13
CA TYR A 374 8.38 -14.98 23.52
C TYR A 374 7.98 -13.63 24.11
N TYR A 375 7.33 -13.67 25.25
CA TYR A 375 6.87 -12.49 25.95
C TYR A 375 7.28 -12.54 27.43
N ASN A 376 7.97 -11.50 27.88
CA ASN A 376 8.06 -11.15 29.29
C ASN A 376 8.03 -9.61 29.43
N PRO A 377 7.83 -9.05 30.65
CA PRO A 377 7.72 -7.60 30.85
C PRO A 377 8.90 -6.75 30.36
N ARG A 378 10.08 -7.35 30.20
CA ARG A 378 11.30 -6.66 29.77
C ARG A 378 11.68 -6.96 28.32
N PHE A 379 11.23 -8.09 27.77
CA PHE A 379 11.65 -8.53 26.46
C PHE A 379 10.51 -9.21 25.70
N ILE A 380 10.19 -8.69 24.53
CA ILE A 380 9.24 -9.27 23.59
C ILE A 380 10.03 -9.67 22.36
N LEU A 381 9.86 -10.90 21.91
CA LEU A 381 10.42 -11.42 20.68
C LEU A 381 9.33 -12.11 19.87
N SER A 382 9.18 -11.73 18.60
CA SER A 382 8.38 -12.47 17.62
C SER A 382 9.27 -12.77 16.43
N THR A 383 9.38 -14.05 16.07
CA THR A 383 10.18 -14.51 14.93
C THR A 383 9.31 -15.33 14.02
N THR A 384 9.33 -15.03 12.72
CA THR A 384 8.60 -15.78 11.70
C THR A 384 9.57 -16.22 10.62
N LEU A 385 9.68 -17.54 10.43
CA LEU A 385 10.29 -18.15 9.25
C LEU A 385 9.19 -18.42 8.25
N GLY A 386 9.32 -17.90 7.04
CA GLY A 386 8.32 -18.03 5.99
C GLY A 386 8.88 -18.67 4.72
N TYR A 387 8.06 -19.45 4.05
CA TYR A 387 8.32 -19.91 2.70
C TYR A 387 7.09 -19.71 1.83
N GLY A 388 7.25 -18.89 0.81
CA GLY A 388 6.20 -18.51 -0.14
C GLY A 388 6.48 -19.04 -1.53
N LEU A 389 5.43 -19.45 -2.22
CA LEU A 389 5.50 -19.85 -3.62
C LEU A 389 4.30 -19.32 -4.41
N CYS A 390 4.59 -18.85 -5.61
CA CYS A 390 3.59 -18.42 -6.57
C CYS A 390 4.08 -18.80 -7.98
N ASN A 391 3.19 -19.42 -8.79
CA ASN A 391 3.55 -19.89 -10.12
C ASN A 391 3.04 -19.00 -11.25
N ASN A 392 2.18 -18.04 -10.95
CA ASN A 392 1.53 -17.18 -11.93
C ASN A 392 1.46 -15.72 -11.45
N LYS A 393 2.54 -15.22 -10.85
CA LYS A 393 2.59 -13.84 -10.35
C LYS A 393 2.49 -12.87 -11.53
N ILE A 394 1.68 -11.82 -11.35
CA ILE A 394 1.63 -10.69 -12.27
C ILE A 394 2.91 -9.89 -12.11
N GLU A 395 3.60 -9.67 -13.23
CA GLU A 395 4.80 -8.83 -13.28
C GLU A 395 4.63 -7.78 -14.36
N GLN A 396 5.11 -6.57 -14.07
CA GLN A 396 5.35 -5.55 -15.08
C GLN A 396 6.63 -5.90 -15.82
N TYR A 397 6.58 -5.86 -17.15
CA TYR A 397 7.77 -6.05 -17.98
C TYR A 397 7.80 -5.07 -19.14
N SER A 398 9.00 -4.80 -19.64
CA SER A 398 9.22 -3.84 -20.72
C SER A 398 10.08 -4.45 -21.81
N PHE A 399 9.79 -4.10 -23.05
CA PHE A 399 10.52 -4.51 -24.25
C PHE A 399 10.49 -3.40 -25.29
N ILE A 400 11.45 -3.42 -26.24
CA ILE A 400 11.47 -2.50 -27.38
C ILE A 400 10.73 -3.18 -28.54
N ASP A 401 9.80 -2.47 -29.18
CA ASP A 401 9.09 -2.95 -30.38
C ASP A 401 9.82 -2.58 -31.68
N ALA A 402 9.22 -2.96 -32.82
CA ALA A 402 9.76 -2.68 -34.16
C ALA A 402 9.83 -1.19 -34.50
N ASP A 403 9.01 -0.36 -33.87
CA ASP A 403 8.99 1.10 -34.03
C ASP A 403 9.97 1.80 -33.06
N ASN A 404 10.84 1.02 -32.38
CA ASN A 404 11.82 1.48 -31.42
C ASN A 404 11.21 2.15 -30.16
N LEU A 405 9.97 1.83 -29.84
CA LEU A 405 9.26 2.31 -28.64
C LEU A 405 9.46 1.32 -27.49
N LEU A 406 9.72 1.84 -26.29
CA LEU A 406 9.68 1.05 -25.09
C LEU A 406 8.23 0.78 -24.70
N ASN A 407 7.79 -0.45 -24.83
CA ASN A 407 6.50 -0.92 -24.36
C ASN A 407 6.60 -1.40 -22.92
N THR A 408 5.65 -1.02 -22.09
CA THR A 408 5.53 -1.50 -20.72
C THR A 408 4.12 -2.05 -20.48
N THR A 409 4.02 -3.31 -20.10
CA THR A 409 2.74 -4.00 -19.85
C THR A 409 2.84 -5.00 -18.71
N TYR A 410 1.81 -5.79 -18.49
CA TYR A 410 1.68 -6.73 -17.40
C TYR A 410 1.32 -8.13 -17.91
N GLY A 411 1.78 -9.16 -17.20
CA GLY A 411 1.44 -10.55 -17.50
C GLY A 411 1.58 -11.46 -16.28
N ASN A 412 0.83 -12.55 -16.24
CA ASN A 412 1.02 -13.65 -15.29
C ASN A 412 2.24 -14.50 -15.71
N VAL A 413 3.40 -13.88 -15.81
CA VAL A 413 4.60 -14.44 -16.46
C VAL A 413 5.65 -14.92 -15.48
N SER A 414 5.49 -14.69 -14.17
CA SER A 414 6.53 -14.96 -13.19
C SER A 414 6.18 -16.11 -12.25
N LYS A 415 7.19 -16.96 -12.00
CA LYS A 415 7.21 -17.94 -10.91
C LYS A 415 8.11 -17.39 -9.82
N THR A 416 7.62 -17.30 -8.59
CA THR A 416 8.38 -16.78 -7.47
C THR A 416 8.51 -17.81 -6.35
N ARG A 417 9.69 -17.86 -5.73
CA ARG A 417 9.98 -18.58 -4.50
C ARG A 417 10.62 -17.59 -3.54
N ASN A 418 10.07 -17.54 -2.35
CA ASN A 418 10.53 -16.61 -1.33
C ASN A 418 10.76 -17.35 -0.01
N ALA A 419 11.98 -17.29 0.51
CA ALA A 419 12.28 -17.71 1.88
C ALA A 419 12.51 -16.46 2.72
N SER A 420 11.83 -16.33 3.85
CA SER A 420 11.86 -15.11 4.66
C SER A 420 12.09 -15.38 6.14
N LEU A 421 12.77 -14.45 6.81
CA LEU A 421 12.92 -14.38 8.25
C LEU A 421 12.50 -12.97 8.68
N ASN A 422 11.44 -12.91 9.51
CA ASN A 422 11.00 -11.66 10.12
C ASN A 422 11.25 -11.74 11.62
N ILE A 423 11.87 -10.71 12.19
CA ILE A 423 12.18 -10.62 13.63
C ILE A 423 11.63 -9.28 14.13
N PHE A 424 10.79 -9.35 15.14
CA PHE A 424 10.42 -8.21 15.95
C PHE A 424 10.96 -8.42 17.36
N ALA A 425 11.76 -7.49 17.86
CA ALA A 425 12.26 -7.49 19.22
C ALA A 425 12.03 -6.13 19.89
N ASN A 426 11.54 -6.15 21.12
CA ASN A 426 11.37 -4.96 21.94
C ASN A 426 11.96 -5.26 23.33
N TRP A 427 13.05 -4.61 23.65
CA TRP A 427 13.84 -4.90 24.84
C TRP A 427 14.01 -3.66 25.74
N LEU A 428 13.53 -3.76 26.96
CA LEU A 428 13.82 -2.80 28.02
C LEU A 428 15.18 -3.15 28.62
N VAL A 429 16.26 -2.67 27.96
CA VAL A 429 17.67 -2.97 28.34
C VAL A 429 17.95 -2.51 29.74
N PHE A 430 17.58 -1.25 30.05
CA PHE A 430 17.63 -0.64 31.38
C PHE A 430 16.28 0.03 31.67
N LYS A 431 16.05 0.42 32.92
CA LYS A 431 14.78 1.08 33.35
C LYS A 431 14.37 2.27 32.47
N LYS A 432 15.34 2.93 31.83
CA LYS A 432 15.15 4.15 31.04
C LYS A 432 15.60 4.00 29.58
N THR A 433 16.02 2.80 29.18
CA THR A 433 16.56 2.53 27.83
C THR A 433 15.79 1.40 27.19
N ARG A 434 15.17 1.67 26.05
CA ARG A 434 14.43 0.69 25.26
C ARG A 434 15.04 0.57 23.87
N LEU A 435 15.30 -0.65 23.45
CA LEU A 435 15.74 -0.99 22.10
C LEU A 435 14.61 -1.72 21.37
N MET A 436 14.29 -1.28 20.17
CA MET A 436 13.32 -1.93 19.29
C MET A 436 14.01 -2.26 17.97
N LEU A 437 13.86 -3.51 17.54
CA LEU A 437 14.33 -4.02 16.26
C LEU A 437 13.15 -4.60 15.49
N ASN A 438 13.03 -4.22 14.24
CA ASN A 438 12.17 -4.87 13.28
C ASN A 438 13.03 -5.20 12.05
N GLU A 439 13.25 -6.49 11.79
CA GLU A 439 14.06 -7.00 10.69
C GLU A 439 13.19 -7.87 9.79
N SER A 440 13.27 -7.63 8.50
CA SER A 440 12.68 -8.49 7.48
C SER A 440 13.79 -8.85 6.49
N LEU A 441 14.21 -10.10 6.49
CA LEU A 441 15.20 -10.66 5.57
C LEU A 441 14.50 -11.66 4.65
N SER A 442 14.72 -11.57 3.34
CA SER A 442 14.15 -12.52 2.40
C SER A 442 15.13 -12.85 1.27
N TYR A 443 15.13 -14.10 0.86
CA TYR A 443 15.74 -14.56 -0.38
C TYR A 443 14.65 -14.80 -1.41
N ASN A 444 14.75 -14.11 -2.56
CA ASN A 444 13.78 -14.18 -3.64
C ASN A 444 14.41 -14.87 -4.85
N ASP A 445 13.71 -15.84 -5.43
CA ASP A 445 14.02 -16.45 -6.73
C ASP A 445 12.85 -16.15 -7.68
N LEU A 446 13.11 -15.39 -8.71
CA LEU A 446 12.16 -14.86 -9.69
C LEU A 446 12.51 -15.46 -11.05
N ARG A 447 11.54 -16.13 -11.70
CA ARG A 447 11.74 -16.78 -12.99
C ARG A 447 10.57 -16.54 -13.91
N SER A 448 10.85 -16.23 -15.16
CA SER A 448 9.88 -16.21 -16.25
C SER A 448 10.37 -17.09 -17.38
N GLU A 449 9.67 -18.20 -17.60
CA GLU A 449 9.96 -19.07 -18.75
C GLU A 449 9.51 -18.41 -20.07
N VAL A 450 8.40 -17.67 -20.02
CA VAL A 450 7.84 -16.97 -21.18
C VAL A 450 8.78 -15.89 -21.71
N LEU A 451 9.38 -15.12 -20.79
CA LEU A 451 10.27 -14.01 -21.14
C LEU A 451 11.76 -14.44 -21.17
N GLY A 452 12.08 -15.67 -20.77
CA GLY A 452 13.45 -16.18 -20.69
C GLY A 452 14.29 -15.52 -19.59
N TRP A 453 13.67 -14.91 -18.57
CA TRP A 453 14.38 -14.17 -17.53
C TRP A 453 14.40 -14.90 -16.19
N LYS A 454 15.51 -14.66 -15.47
CA LYS A 454 15.72 -15.21 -14.14
C LYS A 454 16.55 -14.21 -13.33
N ASN A 455 16.07 -13.93 -12.13
CA ASN A 455 16.79 -13.09 -11.17
C ASN A 455 16.59 -13.63 -9.75
N HIS A 456 17.56 -13.42 -8.89
CA HIS A 456 17.49 -13.84 -7.51
C HIS A 456 18.35 -12.95 -6.62
N GLY A 457 18.05 -12.93 -5.34
CA GLY A 457 18.88 -12.21 -4.38
C GLY A 457 18.24 -12.03 -3.02
N TRP A 458 19.05 -11.51 -2.12
CA TRP A 458 18.65 -11.14 -0.77
C TRP A 458 18.07 -9.75 -0.75
N ASN A 459 16.93 -9.62 -0.09
CA ASN A 459 16.32 -8.34 0.26
C ASN A 459 16.23 -8.25 1.78
N SER A 460 16.59 -7.11 2.36
CA SER A 460 16.40 -6.86 3.78
C SER A 460 15.78 -5.49 4.02
N SER A 461 15.03 -5.38 5.10
CA SER A 461 14.50 -4.13 5.63
C SER A 461 14.66 -4.14 7.14
N THR A 462 15.54 -3.30 7.65
CA THR A 462 15.87 -3.18 9.07
C THR A 462 15.37 -1.85 9.60
N MET A 463 14.57 -1.87 10.65
CA MET A 463 14.23 -0.70 11.44
C MET A 463 14.75 -0.90 12.86
N ILE A 464 15.61 0.00 13.31
CA ILE A 464 16.15 -0.03 14.67
C ILE A 464 15.86 1.29 15.36
N ASN A 465 15.38 1.24 16.59
CA ASN A 465 15.08 2.40 17.42
C ASN A 465 15.69 2.22 18.81
N LEU A 466 16.42 3.21 19.25
CA LEU A 466 16.87 3.37 20.63
C LEU A 466 16.11 4.53 21.26
N GLN A 467 15.37 4.25 22.32
CA GLN A 467 14.67 5.27 23.12
C GLN A 467 15.34 5.37 24.48
N GLN A 468 15.76 6.57 24.83
CA GLN A 468 16.43 6.88 26.09
C GLN A 468 15.69 8.00 26.82
N THR A 469 15.34 7.77 28.08
CA THR A 469 14.92 8.85 28.96
C THR A 469 16.14 9.49 29.59
N LEU A 470 16.39 10.75 29.27
CA LEU A 470 17.47 11.59 29.77
C LEU A 470 17.03 12.32 31.06
N PRO A 471 17.93 13.03 31.76
CA PRO A 471 17.56 13.94 32.86
C PRO A 471 16.42 14.89 32.45
N TRP A 472 15.68 15.41 33.40
CA TRP A 472 14.52 16.29 33.24
C TRP A 472 13.35 15.66 32.43
N GLU A 473 13.24 14.33 32.40
CA GLU A 473 12.22 13.58 31.64
C GLU A 473 12.25 13.85 30.13
N LEU A 474 13.40 14.28 29.60
CA LEU A 474 13.60 14.44 28.16
C LEU A 474 13.67 13.06 27.50
N GLN A 475 12.80 12.79 26.52
CA GLN A 475 12.80 11.56 25.75
C GLN A 475 13.63 11.78 24.49
N TRP A 476 14.69 10.99 24.34
CA TRP A 476 15.50 10.97 23.13
C TRP A 476 15.30 9.66 22.41
N THR A 477 14.90 9.74 21.14
CA THR A 477 14.75 8.59 20.26
C THR A 477 15.68 8.77 19.08
N VAL A 478 16.52 7.77 18.82
CA VAL A 478 17.37 7.68 17.62
C VAL A 478 16.95 6.43 16.87
N GLY A 479 16.74 6.55 15.59
CA GLY A 479 16.35 5.43 14.76
C GLY A 479 16.96 5.46 13.37
N SER A 480 16.92 4.30 12.73
CA SER A 480 17.34 4.11 11.35
C SER A 480 16.38 3.15 10.66
N ILE A 481 16.10 3.43 9.39
CA ILE A 481 15.46 2.50 8.47
C ILE A 481 16.47 2.25 7.36
N ILE A 482 16.84 0.98 7.18
CA ILE A 482 17.85 0.54 6.22
C ILE A 482 17.20 -0.52 5.34
N GLN A 483 17.12 -0.25 4.05
CA GLN A 483 16.65 -1.21 3.06
C GLN A 483 17.82 -1.61 2.16
N SER A 484 17.99 -2.91 1.96
CA SER A 484 18.97 -3.41 1.00
C SER A 484 18.48 -3.24 -0.44
N LYS A 485 19.32 -3.61 -1.39
CA LYS A 485 18.96 -3.76 -2.79
C LYS A 485 17.70 -4.65 -2.91
N GLN A 486 16.70 -4.20 -3.68
CA GLN A 486 15.48 -4.93 -3.99
C GLN A 486 15.56 -5.51 -5.39
N HIS A 487 15.38 -6.82 -5.52
CA HIS A 487 15.43 -7.51 -6.80
C HIS A 487 14.03 -7.62 -7.42
N ASN A 488 13.92 -7.35 -8.71
CA ASN A 488 12.75 -7.60 -9.54
C ASN A 488 13.14 -8.47 -10.75
N LEU A 489 12.17 -8.89 -11.56
CA LEU A 489 12.43 -9.83 -12.65
C LEU A 489 13.48 -9.31 -13.66
N GLN A 490 13.43 -8.02 -14.00
CA GLN A 490 14.29 -7.39 -15.01
C GLN A 490 15.49 -6.62 -14.43
N GLY A 491 15.74 -6.71 -13.11
CA GLY A 491 16.88 -5.99 -12.53
C GLY A 491 16.79 -5.76 -11.04
N TYR A 492 17.09 -4.54 -10.63
CA TYR A 492 17.05 -4.18 -9.22
C TYR A 492 16.89 -2.68 -8.99
N GLN A 493 16.41 -2.34 -7.80
CA GLN A 493 16.48 -1.02 -7.20
C GLN A 493 17.53 -1.03 -6.08
N SER A 494 18.35 0.01 -5.99
CA SER A 494 19.33 0.13 -4.90
C SER A 494 18.66 0.18 -3.54
N GLY A 495 19.38 -0.23 -2.52
CA GLY A 495 18.99 0.03 -1.15
C GLY A 495 18.90 1.53 -0.85
N MET A 496 18.23 1.84 0.23
CA MET A 496 18.11 3.17 0.79
C MET A 496 18.23 3.13 2.31
N SER A 497 18.76 4.18 2.89
CA SER A 497 18.82 4.33 4.35
C SER A 497 18.52 5.76 4.74
N PHE A 498 17.81 5.91 5.84
CA PHE A 498 17.61 7.20 6.48
C PHE A 498 17.62 7.05 7.99
N PHE A 499 18.13 8.09 8.62
CA PHE A 499 18.31 8.18 10.05
C PHE A 499 17.42 9.30 10.59
N TYR A 500 16.90 9.11 11.78
CA TYR A 500 16.18 10.16 12.47
C TYR A 500 16.56 10.25 13.94
N SER A 501 16.44 11.44 14.48
CA SER A 501 16.61 11.73 15.89
C SER A 501 15.47 12.62 16.35
N THR A 502 14.83 12.25 17.44
CA THR A 502 13.71 12.99 18.03
C THR A 502 13.98 13.28 19.47
N LEU A 503 13.86 14.53 19.86
CA LEU A 503 13.88 14.99 21.24
C LEU A 503 12.48 15.45 21.63
N SER A 504 11.89 14.84 22.66
CA SER A 504 10.52 15.16 23.10
C SER A 504 10.49 15.43 24.58
N LYS A 505 9.75 16.46 24.98
CA LYS A 505 9.55 16.83 26.39
C LYS A 505 8.11 17.22 26.65
N SER A 506 7.57 16.75 27.77
CA SER A 506 6.31 17.27 28.30
C SER A 506 6.57 18.60 29.00
N ILE A 507 6.14 19.69 28.38
CA ILE A 507 6.30 21.06 28.91
C ILE A 507 5.31 21.29 30.06
N VAL A 508 4.08 20.81 29.87
CA VAL A 508 3.07 20.76 30.94
C VAL A 508 2.67 19.30 31.08
N LYS A 509 2.98 18.73 32.24
CA LYS A 509 2.78 17.30 32.52
C LYS A 509 1.37 16.84 32.11
N ASP A 510 1.33 15.76 31.33
CA ASP A 510 0.12 15.12 30.82
C ASP A 510 -0.76 16.03 29.90
N LYS A 511 -0.31 17.24 29.55
CA LYS A 511 -1.11 18.21 28.77
C LYS A 511 -0.44 18.73 27.52
N LEU A 512 0.85 19.08 27.59
CA LEU A 512 1.51 19.75 26.48
C LEU A 512 2.90 19.17 26.24
N ASP A 513 3.07 18.55 25.06
CA ASP A 513 4.36 18.00 24.64
C ASP A 513 4.95 18.84 23.51
N LEU A 514 6.25 19.02 23.56
CA LEU A 514 7.06 19.61 22.48
C LEU A 514 8.01 18.52 21.96
N SER A 515 8.12 18.40 20.66
CA SER A 515 9.01 17.43 20.01
C SER A 515 9.75 18.07 18.85
N LEU A 516 11.06 17.90 18.81
CA LEU A 516 11.95 18.32 17.72
C LEU A 516 12.48 17.08 17.02
N MET A 517 12.24 16.97 15.73
CA MET A 517 12.68 15.84 14.90
C MET A 517 13.66 16.31 13.83
N PHE A 518 14.71 15.54 13.66
CA PHE A 518 15.68 15.63 12.57
C PHE A 518 15.60 14.33 11.75
N LEU A 519 15.37 14.46 10.45
CA LEU A 519 15.37 13.35 9.50
C LEU A 519 16.55 13.52 8.56
N THR A 520 17.37 12.47 8.41
CA THR A 520 18.55 12.40 7.56
C THR A 520 19.46 13.62 7.69
N PRO A 521 20.01 13.89 8.89
CA PRO A 521 20.76 15.12 9.14
C PRO A 521 22.06 15.20 8.34
N THR A 522 22.63 14.07 7.92
CA THR A 522 23.90 13.98 7.20
C THR A 522 23.77 14.19 5.70
N ASP A 523 22.65 13.73 5.11
CA ASP A 523 22.44 13.77 3.67
C ASP A 523 21.24 14.67 3.33
N ASP A 524 21.38 15.54 2.33
CA ASP A 524 20.31 16.41 1.87
C ASP A 524 19.36 15.72 0.89
N LYS A 525 19.86 14.69 0.15
CA LYS A 525 19.09 13.97 -0.85
C LYS A 525 19.22 12.45 -0.67
N LEU A 526 18.08 11.78 -0.80
CA LEU A 526 18.03 10.33 -0.95
C LEU A 526 18.30 9.97 -2.41
N ASN A 527 19.28 9.08 -2.64
CA ASN A 527 19.66 8.60 -3.96
C ASN A 527 19.11 7.19 -4.17
N ILE A 528 18.23 7.03 -5.15
CA ILE A 528 17.65 5.75 -5.53
C ILE A 528 18.14 5.41 -6.93
N LYS A 529 18.88 4.31 -7.07
CA LYS A 529 19.37 3.79 -8.34
C LYS A 529 18.53 2.60 -8.75
N GLN A 530 18.15 2.54 -10.01
CA GLN A 530 17.44 1.41 -10.58
C GLN A 530 18.14 0.96 -11.85
N LYS A 531 18.34 -0.35 -11.98
CA LYS A 531 18.83 -0.97 -13.22
C LYS A 531 17.75 -1.87 -13.76
N THR A 532 17.43 -1.69 -15.05
CA THR A 532 16.48 -2.55 -15.78
C THR A 532 17.22 -3.14 -16.98
N VAL A 533 17.08 -4.45 -17.17
CA VAL A 533 17.67 -5.19 -18.28
C VAL A 533 16.54 -5.86 -19.04
N GLY A 534 16.24 -5.40 -20.24
CA GLY A 534 15.33 -6.04 -21.18
C GLY A 534 16.08 -6.98 -22.13
N SER A 535 15.32 -7.59 -23.07
CA SER A 535 15.89 -8.39 -24.16
C SER A 535 16.81 -7.54 -25.07
N ASP A 536 16.44 -6.27 -25.29
CA ASP A 536 16.99 -5.40 -26.32
C ASP A 536 17.53 -4.08 -25.78
N TYR A 537 17.56 -3.89 -24.46
CA TYR A 537 18.07 -2.67 -23.84
C TYR A 537 18.58 -2.89 -22.41
N VAL A 538 19.41 -1.96 -21.98
CA VAL A 538 19.80 -1.77 -20.56
C VAL A 538 19.53 -0.32 -20.19
N GLN A 539 18.85 -0.11 -19.07
CA GLN A 539 18.54 1.22 -18.53
C GLN A 539 19.05 1.34 -17.10
N ASN A 540 19.82 2.40 -16.84
CA ASN A 540 20.20 2.80 -15.49
C ASN A 540 19.51 4.11 -15.16
N MET A 541 18.73 4.13 -14.08
CA MET A 541 18.00 5.30 -13.61
C MET A 541 18.51 5.71 -12.24
N MET A 542 18.58 7.01 -12.01
CA MET A 542 18.85 7.61 -10.70
C MET A 542 17.79 8.65 -10.37
N VAL A 543 17.17 8.48 -9.22
CA VAL A 543 16.24 9.45 -8.63
C VAL A 543 16.89 10.03 -7.39
N LYS A 544 16.97 11.37 -7.29
CA LYS A 544 17.46 12.07 -6.10
C LYS A 544 16.31 12.89 -5.52
N VAL A 545 15.90 12.55 -4.31
CA VAL A 545 14.79 13.20 -3.62
C VAL A 545 15.33 13.99 -2.43
N PRO A 546 15.01 15.28 -2.29
CA PRO A 546 15.33 16.04 -1.09
C PRO A 546 14.66 15.41 0.14
N LEU A 547 15.45 15.03 1.14
CA LEU A 547 14.93 14.30 2.30
C LEU A 547 15.30 14.94 3.65
N ARG A 548 16.35 15.78 3.71
CA ARG A 548 16.73 16.42 4.97
C ARG A 548 15.58 17.26 5.52
N GLN A 549 15.07 16.86 6.68
CA GLN A 549 13.93 17.51 7.31
C GLN A 549 14.23 17.82 8.78
N ILE A 550 13.85 19.03 9.19
CA ILE A 550 13.77 19.45 10.58
C ILE A 550 12.33 19.84 10.82
N SER A 551 11.73 19.32 11.88
CA SER A 551 10.35 19.68 12.23
C SER A 551 10.15 19.82 13.73
N LEU A 552 9.38 20.84 14.11
CA LEU A 552 8.92 21.07 15.47
C LEU A 552 7.45 20.70 15.57
N THR A 553 7.10 19.90 16.57
CA THR A 553 5.72 19.45 16.81
C THR A 553 5.29 19.87 18.22
N LEU A 554 4.14 20.49 18.29
CA LEU A 554 3.44 20.80 19.54
C LEU A 554 2.20 19.92 19.63
N THR A 555 2.05 19.20 20.75
CA THR A 555 0.90 18.31 20.99
C THR A 555 0.20 18.72 22.28
N TRP A 556 -1.06 19.14 22.15
CA TRP A 556 -1.94 19.39 23.28
C TRP A 556 -2.84 18.19 23.56
N LYS A 557 -2.81 17.68 24.80
CA LYS A 557 -3.60 16.54 25.28
C LYS A 557 -4.71 17.05 26.21
N PHE A 558 -5.88 16.46 26.09
CA PHE A 558 -7.05 16.84 26.89
C PHE A 558 -7.87 15.62 27.32
N GLY A 559 -8.73 15.80 28.32
CA GLY A 559 -9.54 14.74 28.90
C GLY A 559 -8.74 13.83 29.85
N ASN A 560 -9.19 12.62 30.06
CA ASN A 560 -8.54 11.64 30.93
C ASN A 560 -7.47 10.85 30.17
N THR A 561 -6.25 11.38 30.11
CA THR A 561 -5.13 10.83 29.34
C THR A 561 -4.63 9.47 29.85
N LYS A 562 -5.03 9.06 31.06
CA LYS A 562 -4.64 7.75 31.66
C LYS A 562 -5.62 6.63 31.30
N LYS A 563 -6.81 6.96 30.78
CA LYS A 563 -7.83 6.01 30.44
C LYS A 563 -7.76 5.63 28.96
N GLN A 564 -7.67 4.33 28.68
CA GLN A 564 -7.77 3.81 27.33
C GLN A 564 -9.18 3.30 27.09
N PHE A 565 -9.82 3.79 26.04
CA PHE A 565 -11.12 3.28 25.59
C PHE A 565 -10.90 2.20 24.52
N GLN A 566 -11.77 1.21 24.49
CA GLN A 566 -11.70 0.12 23.53
C GLN A 566 -11.89 0.68 22.12
N LYS A 567 -10.96 0.37 21.20
CA LYS A 567 -11.11 0.74 19.79
C LYS A 567 -12.21 -0.09 19.16
N VAL A 568 -13.14 0.58 18.53
CA VAL A 568 -14.15 -0.06 17.66
C VAL A 568 -13.44 -0.50 16.38
N LYS A 569 -13.63 -1.76 16.00
CA LYS A 569 -13.08 -2.30 14.75
C LYS A 569 -14.20 -2.97 13.98
N SER A 570 -14.26 -2.73 12.69
CA SER A 570 -15.11 -3.51 11.81
C SER A 570 -14.55 -4.91 11.61
N ASN A 571 -15.43 -5.91 11.50
CA ASN A 571 -15.07 -7.29 11.22
C ASN A 571 -14.95 -7.57 9.71
N ILE A 572 -15.54 -6.71 8.88
CA ILE A 572 -15.52 -6.86 7.43
C ILE A 572 -14.33 -6.12 6.82
N LYS A 573 -13.69 -6.76 5.85
CA LYS A 573 -12.58 -6.17 5.07
C LYS A 573 -12.81 -6.46 3.61
N ASN A 574 -12.33 -5.57 2.75
CA ASN A 574 -12.29 -5.82 1.31
C ASN A 574 -11.31 -6.94 1.00
N ASP A 575 -11.59 -7.67 -0.08
CA ASP A 575 -10.63 -8.60 -0.64
C ASP A 575 -9.47 -7.84 -1.28
N PHE A 576 -8.27 -8.41 -1.16
CA PHE A 576 -7.07 -7.81 -1.71
C PHE A 576 -7.12 -7.76 -3.25
N GLN A 577 -6.81 -6.60 -3.81
CA GLN A 577 -6.53 -6.39 -5.23
C GLN A 577 -5.09 -5.93 -5.39
N GLU A 578 -4.38 -6.48 -6.38
CA GLU A 578 -3.07 -5.97 -6.77
C GLU A 578 -3.26 -4.75 -7.67
N GLU A 579 -2.70 -3.62 -7.24
CA GLU A 579 -2.73 -2.36 -7.98
C GLU A 579 -1.29 -1.96 -8.33
N LYS A 580 -1.13 -1.18 -9.40
CA LYS A 580 0.16 -0.62 -9.80
C LYS A 580 0.75 0.14 -8.62
N GLN A 581 1.83 -0.36 -8.06
CA GLN A 581 2.64 0.41 -7.12
C GLN A 581 3.37 1.48 -7.94
N GLY A 582 2.85 2.70 -7.91
CA GLY A 582 3.63 3.88 -8.32
C GLY A 582 4.92 3.91 -7.51
N ILE A 583 5.94 4.65 -7.95
CA ILE A 583 7.15 4.91 -7.15
C ILE A 583 6.64 5.48 -5.81
N GLN A 584 6.52 4.61 -4.81
CA GLN A 584 6.14 5.02 -3.46
C GLN A 584 7.36 5.72 -2.85
N THR A 585 7.49 7.01 -3.10
CA THR A 585 8.30 7.87 -2.27
C THR A 585 7.53 8.09 -0.96
N GLY A 586 7.73 7.20 -0.01
CA GLY A 586 7.38 7.42 1.39
C GLY A 586 5.90 7.29 1.74
N GLY A 587 5.38 6.08 1.77
CA GLY A 587 4.19 5.72 2.52
C GLY A 587 4.51 4.55 3.44
N MET A 588 4.57 4.77 4.74
CA MET A 588 4.56 3.69 5.71
C MET A 588 3.20 3.01 5.62
N ASN A 589 3.17 1.79 5.12
CA ASN A 589 1.99 0.95 5.27
C ASN A 589 1.86 0.61 6.76
N GLU A 590 0.85 1.18 7.42
CA GLU A 590 0.38 0.65 8.69
C GLU A 590 -0.33 -0.69 8.43
N ASN A 591 0.26 -1.77 8.90
CA ASN A 591 -0.39 -3.07 9.08
C ASN A 591 -1.28 -3.08 10.32
#